data_ed71f43ee82c5dc8359ca78f7fd64d15
#
_entry.id   ed71f43ee82c5dc8359ca78f7fd64d15
#
_cell.length_a   1.000
_cell.length_b   1.000
_cell.length_c   1.000
_cell.angle_alpha   90.00
_cell.angle_beta   90.00
_cell.angle_gamma   90.00
#
_symmetry.space_group_name_H-M   'P 1'
#
loop_
_entity.id
_entity.type
_entity.pdbx_description
1 polymer ?
#
loop_
_entity_poly.entity_id
_entity_poly.type
_entity_poly.pdbx_seq_one_letter_code
_entity_poly.pdbx_strand_id
1 'polypeptide(L)'
;MAADGSKGASRRELIGAGAAALGASVLPTLARAAASGRQVAGFDPALVPSPEVLAGWLQRLHGFGPIRFTGTPQARAFEEFLARSFTHLGFEVQIDKYRLMAWECDLARDCAISVTEDGKPAKTLDVVAYYPFAASTRGKGPVTGRVLYAGVGDDAVKALVARTPAAELAKSIVVVDMPLAGGGARGTPKFFPGTFPDPMPPNYAGPNPASQGGRPSMEAVENKCQALVLCYTDVSNEAARYNWLPFSDKHRRTPALWVGSEDSKHLARVSGKATMTLRCDARTTPDARADTIVATLPGPSDEVVFLTTQTDGPNECNENGGLGVLAVATYLSKLPLSQRRRTYVFSLPTGHYAFGAVADPVTGTGRRGGTFGVIEKRPELMKRVVAQVAMEQMGAMDWADIDGKYVPTGQPAPEYWLPTNAAPATRPTSVATSPNSAPTALGTEAMATAVRRMFAVANFDENPAWSRSGVVQSGFAPGEGGALRSRGIPGIGLMGAPSYFFRADPKGVLEKLSPDVMHTQVSIFTKLMTLMDRLPPAKLRGEQPLTDEDLFGS
;
A
#
# COMPACT_ATOMS: atom_id res chain seq x y z
N MET A 1 4.97 -58.14 21.42
CA MET A 1 5.48 -56.77 21.64
C MET A 1 4.87 -55.91 20.55
N ALA A 2 3.81 -55.19 20.87
CA ALA A 2 3.09 -54.28 19.98
C ALA A 2 3.72 -52.91 20.08
N ALA A 3 4.07 -52.32 18.95
CA ALA A 3 4.51 -50.91 18.87
C ALA A 3 3.31 -50.03 18.60
N ASP A 4 3.05 -49.17 19.54
CA ASP A 4 2.00 -48.18 19.49
C ASP A 4 2.43 -47.01 18.60
N GLY A 5 1.70 -46.84 17.51
CA GLY A 5 1.92 -45.78 16.51
C GLY A 5 0.96 -44.61 16.67
N SER A 6 1.23 -43.72 17.60
CA SER A 6 0.51 -42.44 17.69
C SER A 6 0.88 -41.56 16.48
N LYS A 7 0.01 -41.51 15.47
CA LYS A 7 0.10 -40.54 14.38
C LYS A 7 -0.28 -39.16 14.94
N GLY A 8 0.70 -38.34 15.22
CA GLY A 8 0.50 -36.92 15.49
C GLY A 8 -0.08 -36.25 14.24
N ALA A 9 -1.17 -35.53 14.42
CA ALA A 9 -1.79 -34.74 13.35
C ALA A 9 -0.78 -33.76 12.74
N SER A 10 -0.73 -33.69 11.43
CA SER A 10 0.22 -32.82 10.74
C SER A 10 -0.10 -31.35 10.98
N ARG A 11 0.91 -30.51 11.00
CA ARG A 11 0.79 -29.05 11.13
C ARG A 11 -0.16 -28.42 10.09
N ARG A 12 -0.41 -29.11 8.98
CA ARG A 12 -1.39 -28.71 7.93
C ARG A 12 -2.83 -28.95 8.37
N GLU A 13 -3.12 -29.99 9.11
CA GLU A 13 -4.47 -30.32 9.60
C GLU A 13 -4.91 -29.38 10.71
N LEU A 14 -3.99 -28.93 11.59
CA LEU A 14 -4.26 -27.93 12.62
C LEU A 14 -4.52 -26.53 12.04
N ILE A 15 -3.85 -26.14 10.94
CA ILE A 15 -4.07 -24.85 10.27
C ILE A 15 -5.41 -24.88 9.49
N GLY A 16 -5.75 -26.02 8.89
CA GLY A 16 -7.02 -26.18 8.17
C GLY A 16 -8.25 -26.15 9.09
N ALA A 17 -8.16 -26.73 10.28
CA ALA A 17 -9.28 -26.75 11.24
C ALA A 17 -9.55 -25.38 11.87
N GLY A 18 -8.52 -24.56 12.11
CA GLY A 18 -8.67 -23.20 12.63
C GLY A 18 -9.31 -22.23 11.61
N ALA A 19 -8.95 -22.35 10.32
CA ALA A 19 -9.50 -21.52 9.27
C ALA A 19 -10.98 -21.84 8.96
N ALA A 20 -11.34 -23.12 9.00
CA ALA A 20 -12.72 -23.57 8.79
C ALA A 20 -13.67 -23.14 9.92
N ALA A 21 -13.19 -23.10 11.18
CA ALA A 21 -14.02 -22.71 12.32
C ALA A 21 -14.34 -21.20 12.35
N LEU A 22 -13.44 -20.35 11.85
CA LEU A 22 -13.63 -18.89 11.81
C LEU A 22 -14.44 -18.42 10.58
N GLY A 23 -14.29 -19.08 9.43
CA GLY A 23 -15.17 -18.87 8.26
C GLY A 23 -16.62 -19.25 8.55
N ALA A 24 -16.86 -20.29 9.33
CA ALA A 24 -18.19 -20.75 9.71
C ALA A 24 -18.96 -19.78 10.62
N SER A 25 -18.31 -18.84 11.32
CA SER A 25 -18.96 -17.86 12.19
C SER A 25 -19.39 -16.57 11.50
N VAL A 26 -18.75 -16.20 10.37
CA VAL A 26 -19.06 -15.00 9.58
C VAL A 26 -20.12 -15.29 8.53
N LEU A 27 -20.05 -16.44 7.85
CA LEU A 27 -21.00 -16.85 6.82
C LEU A 27 -22.47 -16.94 7.31
N PRO A 28 -22.78 -17.45 8.51
CA PRO A 28 -24.16 -17.43 9.01
C PRO A 28 -24.70 -16.02 9.27
N THR A 29 -23.82 -15.07 9.64
CA THR A 29 -24.22 -13.66 9.87
C THR A 29 -24.52 -12.97 8.54
N LEU A 30 -23.73 -13.24 7.50
CA LEU A 30 -23.95 -12.74 6.14
C LEU A 30 -25.25 -13.33 5.55
N ALA A 31 -25.42 -14.64 5.63
CA ALA A 31 -26.64 -15.31 5.16
C ALA A 31 -27.91 -14.82 5.88
N ARG A 32 -27.80 -14.45 7.15
CA ARG A 32 -28.90 -13.93 7.95
C ARG A 32 -29.23 -12.47 7.63
N ALA A 33 -28.22 -11.64 7.31
CA ALA A 33 -28.41 -10.28 6.84
C ALA A 33 -29.08 -10.28 5.46
N ALA A 34 -28.65 -11.17 4.52
CA ALA A 34 -29.25 -11.36 3.21
C ALA A 34 -30.75 -11.69 3.27
N ALA A 35 -31.10 -12.60 4.15
CA ALA A 35 -32.49 -13.04 4.28
C ALA A 35 -33.42 -11.97 4.87
N SER A 36 -32.89 -10.90 5.47
CA SER A 36 -33.65 -9.90 6.21
C SER A 36 -33.95 -8.61 5.44
N GLY A 37 -33.26 -8.31 4.35
CA GLY A 37 -33.32 -7.00 3.65
C GLY A 37 -33.05 -5.80 4.56
N ARG A 38 -32.38 -6.01 5.71
CA ARG A 38 -32.14 -4.98 6.72
C ARG A 38 -30.91 -4.16 6.37
N GLN A 39 -31.06 -2.85 6.40
CA GLN A 39 -29.95 -1.91 6.23
C GLN A 39 -29.30 -1.55 7.56
N VAL A 40 -28.04 -1.11 7.50
CA VAL A 40 -27.35 -0.55 8.67
C VAL A 40 -28.15 0.63 9.22
N ALA A 41 -28.50 0.56 10.49
CA ALA A 41 -29.31 1.58 11.11
C ALA A 41 -28.62 2.96 11.11
N GLY A 42 -29.33 3.98 10.67
CA GLY A 42 -28.83 5.35 10.57
C GLY A 42 -27.97 5.63 9.32
N PHE A 43 -27.77 4.66 8.44
CA PHE A 43 -27.14 4.87 7.14
C PHE A 43 -28.17 5.32 6.11
N ASP A 44 -27.89 6.42 5.42
CA ASP A 44 -28.70 6.95 4.31
C ASP A 44 -27.89 6.89 3.00
N PRO A 45 -28.19 5.93 2.10
CA PRO A 45 -27.45 5.80 0.85
C PRO A 45 -27.56 7.02 -0.08
N ALA A 46 -28.62 7.82 0.04
CA ALA A 46 -28.81 9.01 -0.79
C ALA A 46 -27.80 10.13 -0.49
N LEU A 47 -27.15 10.09 0.66
CA LEU A 47 -26.12 11.08 1.04
C LEU A 47 -24.72 10.70 0.56
N VAL A 48 -24.50 9.45 0.14
CA VAL A 48 -23.21 8.99 -0.42
C VAL A 48 -23.00 9.64 -1.78
N PRO A 49 -21.81 10.21 -2.08
CA PRO A 49 -21.51 10.72 -3.41
C PRO A 49 -21.69 9.65 -4.49
N SER A 50 -22.39 9.98 -5.57
CA SER A 50 -22.67 9.02 -6.65
C SER A 50 -21.41 8.63 -7.43
N PRO A 51 -21.44 7.52 -8.21
CA PRO A 51 -20.35 7.12 -9.09
C PRO A 51 -19.89 8.24 -10.02
N GLU A 52 -20.81 9.06 -10.55
CA GLU A 52 -20.47 10.18 -11.45
C GLU A 52 -19.68 11.27 -10.72
N VAL A 53 -20.00 11.57 -9.47
CA VAL A 53 -19.25 12.50 -8.63
C VAL A 53 -17.85 11.96 -8.36
N LEU A 54 -17.73 10.69 -8.03
CA LEU A 54 -16.45 10.01 -7.80
C LEU A 54 -15.60 9.96 -9.08
N ALA A 55 -16.22 9.71 -10.24
CA ALA A 55 -15.55 9.77 -11.54
C ALA A 55 -14.98 11.17 -11.80
N GLY A 56 -15.75 12.23 -11.53
CA GLY A 56 -15.28 13.61 -11.66
C GLY A 56 -14.08 13.91 -10.74
N TRP A 57 -14.06 13.37 -9.53
CA TRP A 57 -12.94 13.53 -8.61
C TRP A 57 -11.70 12.73 -9.05
N LEU A 58 -11.86 11.52 -9.57
CA LEU A 58 -10.77 10.74 -10.16
C LEU A 58 -10.14 11.44 -11.37
N GLN A 59 -10.97 12.04 -12.25
CA GLN A 59 -10.50 12.87 -13.36
C GLN A 59 -9.71 14.09 -12.84
N ARG A 60 -10.18 14.73 -11.79
CA ARG A 60 -9.48 15.85 -11.17
C ARG A 60 -8.14 15.43 -10.55
N LEU A 61 -8.11 14.27 -9.87
CA LEU A 61 -6.88 13.68 -9.33
C LEU A 61 -5.85 13.47 -10.43
N HIS A 62 -6.26 12.85 -11.54
CA HIS A 62 -5.44 12.68 -12.73
C HIS A 62 -4.92 14.01 -13.29
N GLY A 63 -5.76 15.03 -13.30
CA GLY A 63 -5.43 16.37 -13.79
C GLY A 63 -4.33 17.09 -13.00
N PHE A 64 -4.04 16.71 -11.75
CA PHE A 64 -2.88 17.21 -11.00
C PHE A 64 -1.56 16.60 -11.48
N GLY A 65 -1.62 15.52 -12.23
CA GLY A 65 -0.52 14.71 -12.72
C GLY A 65 -0.59 13.29 -12.15
N PRO A 66 -0.36 12.27 -12.97
CA PRO A 66 -0.58 10.87 -12.55
C PRO A 66 0.41 10.41 -11.47
N ILE A 67 1.63 10.93 -11.45
CA ILE A 67 2.66 10.56 -10.46
C ILE A 67 2.79 11.69 -9.44
N ARG A 68 2.55 11.38 -8.17
CA ARG A 68 2.51 12.35 -7.07
C ARG A 68 3.41 11.89 -5.92
N PHE A 69 4.72 11.83 -6.17
CA PHE A 69 5.68 11.53 -5.10
C PHE A 69 5.78 12.67 -4.10
N THR A 70 6.12 12.34 -2.87
CA THR A 70 6.21 13.27 -1.75
C THR A 70 7.02 14.52 -2.10
N GLY A 71 6.43 15.69 -1.88
CA GLY A 71 7.09 16.98 -2.10
C GLY A 71 7.10 17.47 -3.55
N THR A 72 6.54 16.72 -4.49
CA THR A 72 6.39 17.18 -5.88
C THR A 72 5.26 18.21 -6.01
N PRO A 73 5.29 19.08 -7.04
CA PRO A 73 4.20 20.04 -7.28
C PRO A 73 2.84 19.36 -7.45
N GLN A 74 2.81 18.17 -8.05
CA GLN A 74 1.60 17.37 -8.29
C GLN A 74 1.00 16.86 -6.98
N ALA A 75 1.83 16.32 -6.07
CA ALA A 75 1.39 15.89 -4.75
C ALA A 75 0.82 17.08 -3.95
N ARG A 76 1.51 18.21 -3.98
CA ARG A 76 1.05 19.43 -3.31
C ARG A 76 -0.28 19.96 -3.85
N ALA A 77 -0.49 19.93 -5.17
CA ALA A 77 -1.76 20.34 -5.77
C ALA A 77 -2.93 19.48 -5.25
N PHE A 78 -2.72 18.19 -5.06
CA PHE A 78 -3.70 17.29 -4.48
C PHE A 78 -3.91 17.57 -2.97
N GLU A 79 -2.84 17.72 -2.18
CA GLU A 79 -2.91 18.11 -0.77
C GLU A 79 -3.72 19.42 -0.59
N GLU A 80 -3.44 20.44 -1.39
CA GLU A 80 -4.17 21.72 -1.36
C GLU A 80 -5.64 21.58 -1.79
N PHE A 81 -5.94 20.72 -2.77
CA PHE A 81 -7.31 20.41 -3.15
C PHE A 81 -8.08 19.78 -1.99
N LEU A 82 -7.49 18.78 -1.33
CA LEU A 82 -8.11 18.11 -0.18
C LEU A 82 -8.34 19.10 0.97
N ALA A 83 -7.32 19.89 1.34
CA ALA A 83 -7.44 20.88 2.42
C ALA A 83 -8.59 21.87 2.16
N ARG A 84 -8.68 22.42 0.94
CA ARG A 84 -9.78 23.33 0.56
C ARG A 84 -11.14 22.63 0.58
N SER A 85 -11.21 21.37 0.14
CA SER A 85 -12.46 20.60 0.13
C SER A 85 -12.99 20.37 1.53
N PHE A 86 -12.13 19.97 2.47
CA PHE A 86 -12.52 19.80 3.88
C PHE A 86 -12.95 21.12 4.52
N THR A 87 -12.24 22.22 4.25
CA THR A 87 -12.65 23.55 4.72
C THR A 87 -14.03 23.93 4.18
N HIS A 88 -14.28 23.68 2.89
CA HIS A 88 -15.58 23.96 2.26
C HIS A 88 -16.74 23.14 2.86
N LEU A 89 -16.46 21.92 3.31
CA LEU A 89 -17.41 21.07 4.01
C LEU A 89 -17.63 21.46 5.49
N GLY A 90 -16.96 22.52 5.97
CA GLY A 90 -17.11 23.03 7.34
C GLY A 90 -16.24 22.33 8.39
N PHE A 91 -15.20 21.61 7.98
CA PHE A 91 -14.23 21.00 8.88
C PHE A 91 -13.20 22.02 9.38
N GLU A 92 -12.74 21.84 10.61
CA GLU A 92 -11.57 22.53 11.14
C GLU A 92 -10.31 21.85 10.58
N VAL A 93 -9.54 22.57 9.75
CA VAL A 93 -8.38 22.02 9.05
C VAL A 93 -7.08 22.52 9.67
N GLN A 94 -6.22 21.57 10.08
CA GLN A 94 -4.85 21.81 10.51
C GLN A 94 -3.89 21.24 9.46
N ILE A 95 -2.78 21.94 9.21
CA ILE A 95 -1.76 21.52 8.24
C ILE A 95 -0.41 21.39 8.95
N ASP A 96 0.12 20.17 8.99
CA ASP A 96 1.50 19.91 9.39
C ASP A 96 2.39 20.02 8.16
N LYS A 97 3.33 20.99 8.19
CA LYS A 97 4.26 21.24 7.08
C LYS A 97 5.54 20.47 7.28
N TYR A 98 6.01 19.82 6.21
CA TYR A 98 7.26 19.07 6.17
C TYR A 98 8.17 19.64 5.09
N ARG A 99 9.49 19.49 5.30
CA ARG A 99 10.53 19.78 4.34
C ARG A 99 11.32 18.51 4.07
N LEU A 100 11.62 18.26 2.80
CA LEU A 100 12.36 17.08 2.38
C LEU A 100 13.13 17.37 1.09
N MET A 101 13.99 16.44 0.72
CA MET A 101 14.56 16.41 -0.63
C MET A 101 13.61 15.58 -1.52
N ALA A 102 12.85 16.26 -2.40
CA ALA A 102 12.02 15.56 -3.38
C ALA A 102 12.89 14.96 -4.50
N TRP A 103 12.40 13.87 -5.08
CA TRP A 103 13.06 13.16 -6.16
C TRP A 103 12.05 12.89 -7.28
N GLU A 104 12.45 13.18 -8.53
CA GLU A 104 11.62 12.98 -9.72
C GLU A 104 12.47 12.44 -10.87
N CYS A 105 11.90 11.53 -11.66
CA CYS A 105 12.55 10.99 -12.84
C CYS A 105 11.51 10.69 -13.92
N ASP A 106 11.80 11.06 -15.15
CA ASP A 106 11.05 10.67 -16.33
C ASP A 106 11.77 9.51 -17.01
N LEU A 107 11.16 8.33 -17.03
CA LEU A 107 11.80 7.11 -17.51
C LEU A 107 12.28 7.25 -18.95
N ALA A 108 11.45 7.79 -19.84
CA ALA A 108 11.75 7.86 -21.27
C ALA A 108 12.83 8.90 -21.57
N ARG A 109 12.79 10.04 -20.90
CA ARG A 109 13.71 11.15 -21.11
C ARG A 109 15.03 11.00 -20.38
N ASP A 110 14.97 10.58 -19.10
CA ASP A 110 16.06 10.69 -18.15
C ASP A 110 16.87 9.40 -17.98
N CYS A 111 16.35 8.25 -18.43
CA CYS A 111 16.96 6.93 -18.24
C CYS A 111 17.40 6.29 -19.55
N ALA A 112 18.57 5.69 -19.55
CA ALA A 112 19.08 4.90 -20.69
C ALA A 112 20.14 3.91 -20.23
N ILE A 113 20.18 2.75 -20.87
CA ILE A 113 21.28 1.78 -20.73
C ILE A 113 21.71 1.32 -22.11
N SER A 114 23.02 1.26 -22.33
CA SER A 114 23.62 0.62 -23.50
C SER A 114 24.73 -0.35 -23.09
N VAL A 115 24.91 -1.41 -23.85
CA VAL A 115 25.93 -2.46 -23.63
C VAL A 115 26.75 -2.60 -24.89
N THR A 116 28.07 -2.56 -24.76
CA THR A 116 29.02 -2.75 -25.85
C THR A 116 29.84 -4.00 -25.58
N GLU A 117 29.80 -4.95 -26.51
CA GLU A 117 30.70 -6.11 -26.57
C GLU A 117 31.86 -5.74 -27.52
N ASP A 118 33.08 -6.26 -27.26
CA ASP A 118 34.22 -6.00 -28.12
C ASP A 118 33.94 -6.36 -29.58
N GLY A 119 34.20 -5.38 -30.46
CA GLY A 119 33.98 -5.52 -31.91
C GLY A 119 32.53 -5.49 -32.38
N LYS A 120 31.57 -5.19 -31.51
CA LYS A 120 30.14 -5.11 -31.85
C LYS A 120 29.58 -3.70 -31.63
N PRO A 121 28.56 -3.30 -32.41
CA PRO A 121 27.81 -2.09 -32.13
C PRO A 121 27.17 -2.14 -30.73
N ALA A 122 27.01 -0.96 -30.09
CA ALA A 122 26.32 -0.85 -28.82
C ALA A 122 24.87 -1.29 -28.95
N LYS A 123 24.39 -2.15 -28.03
CA LYS A 123 22.98 -2.53 -27.89
C LYS A 123 22.33 -1.64 -26.84
N THR A 124 21.27 -0.92 -27.19
CA THR A 124 20.40 -0.25 -26.24
C THR A 124 19.47 -1.26 -25.57
N LEU A 125 19.34 -1.21 -24.26
CA LEU A 125 18.44 -2.08 -23.49
C LEU A 125 17.10 -1.38 -23.24
N ASP A 126 16.04 -2.17 -23.07
CA ASP A 126 14.72 -1.68 -22.70
C ASP A 126 14.66 -1.40 -21.20
N VAL A 127 14.87 -0.14 -20.82
CA VAL A 127 14.71 0.29 -19.43
C VAL A 127 13.22 0.34 -19.10
N VAL A 128 12.76 -0.58 -18.25
CA VAL A 128 11.34 -0.70 -17.92
C VAL A 128 10.93 0.11 -16.69
N ALA A 129 11.85 0.38 -15.76
CA ALA A 129 11.59 1.24 -14.59
C ALA A 129 12.88 1.86 -14.04
N TYR A 130 12.72 2.91 -13.25
CA TYR A 130 13.80 3.45 -12.42
C TYR A 130 13.74 2.87 -11.01
N TYR A 131 14.88 2.80 -10.34
CA TYR A 131 14.95 2.45 -8.92
C TYR A 131 14.61 3.70 -8.09
N PRO A 132 13.68 3.63 -7.12
CA PRO A 132 13.29 4.78 -6.32
C PRO A 132 14.47 5.43 -5.60
N PHE A 133 14.54 6.76 -5.66
CA PHE A 133 15.56 7.56 -5.00
C PHE A 133 17.01 7.19 -5.35
N ALA A 134 17.25 6.48 -6.46
CA ALA A 134 18.59 6.19 -6.95
C ALA A 134 19.41 7.48 -7.16
N ALA A 135 20.73 7.37 -7.05
CA ALA A 135 21.61 8.50 -7.32
C ALA A 135 21.46 8.97 -8.77
N SER A 136 21.43 10.30 -8.94
CA SER A 136 21.33 10.92 -10.26
C SER A 136 22.69 11.02 -10.95
N THR A 137 22.71 10.78 -12.25
CA THR A 137 23.82 11.09 -13.15
C THR A 137 23.78 12.51 -13.70
N ARG A 138 22.69 13.25 -13.44
CA ARG A 138 22.50 14.63 -13.92
C ARG A 138 23.67 15.53 -13.52
N GLY A 139 24.25 16.21 -14.50
CA GLY A 139 25.37 17.12 -14.30
C GLY A 139 26.72 16.44 -14.09
N LYS A 140 26.78 15.10 -13.97
CA LYS A 140 28.00 14.30 -13.83
C LYS A 140 28.29 13.46 -15.08
N GLY A 141 27.33 13.27 -15.94
CA GLY A 141 27.37 12.38 -17.10
C GLY A 141 27.05 10.92 -16.75
N PRO A 142 26.78 10.09 -17.76
CA PRO A 142 26.53 8.67 -17.61
C PRO A 142 27.69 7.96 -16.91
N VAL A 143 27.38 6.93 -16.12
CA VAL A 143 28.40 6.05 -15.54
C VAL A 143 28.66 4.86 -16.47
N THR A 144 29.92 4.43 -16.53
CA THR A 144 30.35 3.32 -17.38
C THR A 144 31.14 2.32 -16.54
N GLY A 145 30.84 1.03 -16.75
CA GLY A 145 31.52 -0.04 -16.02
C GLY A 145 31.42 -1.39 -16.71
N ARG A 146 32.31 -2.32 -16.30
CA ARG A 146 32.25 -3.72 -16.73
C ARG A 146 30.98 -4.38 -16.20
N VAL A 147 30.29 -5.15 -17.02
CA VAL A 147 29.11 -5.91 -16.61
C VAL A 147 29.53 -7.06 -15.69
N LEU A 148 28.99 -7.09 -14.46
CA LEU A 148 29.13 -8.21 -13.53
C LEU A 148 27.75 -8.77 -13.17
N TYR A 149 27.38 -9.91 -13.73
CA TYR A 149 26.13 -10.59 -13.42
C TYR A 149 26.25 -11.40 -12.13
N ALA A 150 25.41 -11.11 -11.16
CA ALA A 150 25.43 -11.74 -9.85
C ALA A 150 24.69 -13.09 -9.80
N GLY A 151 23.64 -13.25 -10.60
CA GLY A 151 22.71 -14.36 -10.51
C GLY A 151 21.31 -13.90 -10.14
N VAL A 152 20.56 -14.71 -9.39
CA VAL A 152 19.16 -14.47 -9.03
C VAL A 152 19.02 -14.12 -7.57
N GLY A 153 18.36 -12.99 -7.29
CA GLY A 153 17.99 -12.54 -5.94
C GLY A 153 19.09 -11.81 -5.17
N ASP A 154 18.69 -11.22 -4.06
CA ASP A 154 19.53 -10.35 -3.25
C ASP A 154 20.77 -11.05 -2.66
N ASP A 155 20.68 -12.33 -2.33
CA ASP A 155 21.80 -13.09 -1.77
C ASP A 155 22.89 -13.36 -2.81
N ALA A 156 22.55 -13.44 -4.10
CA ALA A 156 23.53 -13.55 -5.17
C ALA A 156 24.39 -12.28 -5.28
N VAL A 157 23.80 -11.10 -5.08
CA VAL A 157 24.52 -9.83 -5.04
C VAL A 157 25.48 -9.76 -3.85
N LYS A 158 25.04 -10.15 -2.66
CA LYS A 158 25.88 -10.21 -1.46
C LYS A 158 27.08 -11.14 -1.68
N ALA A 159 26.86 -12.31 -2.27
CA ALA A 159 27.91 -13.27 -2.59
C ALA A 159 28.86 -12.73 -3.66
N LEU A 160 28.37 -12.03 -4.70
CA LEU A 160 29.21 -11.37 -5.69
C LEU A 160 30.14 -10.34 -5.04
N VAL A 161 29.56 -9.44 -4.24
CA VAL A 161 30.30 -8.37 -3.54
C VAL A 161 31.38 -8.95 -2.62
N ALA A 162 31.09 -10.03 -1.91
CA ALA A 162 32.03 -10.65 -0.99
C ALA A 162 33.25 -11.29 -1.70
N ARG A 163 33.08 -11.81 -2.92
CA ARG A 163 34.16 -12.48 -3.67
C ARG A 163 34.90 -11.61 -4.66
N THR A 164 34.35 -10.43 -5.00
CA THR A 164 34.94 -9.54 -6.01
C THR A 164 35.91 -8.54 -5.35
N PRO A 165 37.15 -8.39 -5.84
CA PRO A 165 38.08 -7.38 -5.33
C PRO A 165 37.50 -5.98 -5.43
N ALA A 166 37.65 -5.18 -4.39
CA ALA A 166 37.06 -3.83 -4.31
C ALA A 166 37.41 -2.94 -5.50
N ALA A 167 38.67 -3.00 -5.99
CA ALA A 167 39.14 -2.24 -7.14
C ALA A 167 38.45 -2.65 -8.47
N GLU A 168 38.05 -3.90 -8.60
CA GLU A 168 37.28 -4.40 -9.74
C GLU A 168 35.81 -4.00 -9.61
N LEU A 169 35.22 -4.21 -8.45
CA LEU A 169 33.85 -3.83 -8.17
C LEU A 169 33.59 -2.34 -8.41
N ALA A 170 34.51 -1.48 -7.98
CA ALA A 170 34.43 -0.03 -8.18
C ALA A 170 34.41 0.43 -9.66
N LYS A 171 34.85 -0.41 -10.58
CA LYS A 171 34.84 -0.17 -12.04
C LYS A 171 33.71 -0.94 -12.76
N SER A 172 32.79 -1.53 -12.00
CA SER A 172 31.77 -2.44 -12.54
C SER A 172 30.35 -1.89 -12.36
N ILE A 173 29.47 -2.37 -13.23
CA ILE A 173 28.01 -2.27 -13.05
C ILE A 173 27.51 -3.68 -12.71
N VAL A 174 26.89 -3.79 -11.53
CA VAL A 174 26.34 -5.07 -11.03
C VAL A 174 24.97 -5.29 -11.63
N VAL A 175 24.71 -6.51 -12.10
CA VAL A 175 23.43 -6.94 -12.69
C VAL A 175 22.88 -8.10 -11.89
N VAL A 176 21.57 -8.09 -11.59
CA VAL A 176 20.90 -9.14 -10.82
C VAL A 176 19.49 -9.41 -11.35
N ASP A 177 19.11 -10.66 -11.42
CA ASP A 177 17.75 -11.08 -11.72
C ASP A 177 16.88 -11.04 -10.48
N MET A 178 15.72 -10.39 -10.60
CA MET A 178 14.75 -10.23 -9.53
C MET A 178 13.38 -10.70 -9.99
N PRO A 179 12.95 -11.91 -9.63
CA PRO A 179 11.63 -12.40 -9.97
C PRO A 179 10.52 -11.55 -9.33
N LEU A 180 9.63 -11.00 -10.14
CA LEU A 180 8.50 -10.20 -9.67
C LEU A 180 7.33 -11.09 -9.23
N ALA A 181 6.98 -12.11 -10.05
CA ALA A 181 5.85 -12.99 -9.79
C ALA A 181 6.06 -13.93 -8.59
N GLY A 182 7.31 -14.26 -8.28
CA GLY A 182 7.63 -15.04 -7.08
C GLY A 182 7.25 -14.33 -5.78
N GLY A 183 7.15 -13.02 -5.80
CA GLY A 183 6.72 -12.17 -4.69
C GLY A 183 5.36 -11.50 -4.90
N GLY A 184 4.72 -11.69 -6.05
CA GLY A 184 3.50 -10.98 -6.41
C GLY A 184 2.29 -11.29 -5.53
N ALA A 185 1.09 -11.06 -6.02
CA ALA A 185 -0.14 -11.34 -5.28
C ALA A 185 -0.26 -12.81 -4.84
N ARG A 186 0.48 -13.73 -5.46
CA ARG A 186 0.66 -15.09 -4.94
C ARG A 186 1.32 -15.11 -3.56
N GLY A 187 2.20 -14.15 -3.26
CA GLY A 187 2.78 -13.99 -1.93
C GLY A 187 1.85 -13.26 -0.97
N THR A 188 0.86 -12.51 -1.46
CA THR A 188 -0.05 -11.74 -0.62
C THR A 188 -0.90 -12.63 0.30
N PRO A 189 -1.46 -13.78 -0.11
CA PRO A 189 -2.06 -14.74 0.82
C PRO A 189 -1.09 -15.32 1.85
N LYS A 190 0.22 -15.34 1.56
CA LYS A 190 1.24 -15.75 2.56
C LYS A 190 1.57 -14.63 3.53
N PHE A 191 1.60 -13.39 3.04
CA PHE A 191 1.82 -12.20 3.88
C PHE A 191 0.60 -11.82 4.69
N PHE A 192 -0.59 -11.93 4.09
CA PHE A 192 -1.87 -11.57 4.68
C PHE A 192 -2.80 -12.78 4.62
N PRO A 193 -2.55 -13.81 5.45
CA PRO A 193 -3.46 -14.94 5.52
C PRO A 193 -4.86 -14.43 5.88
N GLY A 194 -5.82 -14.67 5.00
CA GLY A 194 -7.19 -14.19 5.12
C GLY A 194 -8.19 -15.26 4.71
N THR A 195 -9.45 -14.98 4.95
CA THR A 195 -10.58 -15.76 4.46
C THR A 195 -11.14 -15.07 3.23
N PHE A 196 -11.16 -15.79 2.11
CA PHE A 196 -11.80 -15.35 0.88
C PHE A 196 -13.04 -16.21 0.64
N PRO A 197 -14.17 -15.65 0.16
CA PRO A 197 -15.34 -16.42 -0.24
C PRO A 197 -15.01 -17.44 -1.34
N ASP A 198 -14.26 -16.99 -2.34
CA ASP A 198 -13.73 -17.83 -3.42
C ASP A 198 -12.21 -17.98 -3.32
N PRO A 199 -11.65 -19.12 -3.73
CA PRO A 199 -10.21 -19.27 -3.77
C PRO A 199 -9.60 -18.28 -4.77
N MET A 200 -8.49 -17.66 -4.37
CA MET A 200 -7.72 -16.80 -5.28
C MET A 200 -7.24 -17.59 -6.50
N PRO A 201 -7.30 -17.03 -7.71
CA PRO A 201 -6.78 -17.69 -8.90
C PRO A 201 -5.32 -18.12 -8.70
N PRO A 202 -4.96 -19.38 -9.04
CA PRO A 202 -3.61 -19.91 -8.77
C PRO A 202 -2.51 -19.15 -9.52
N ASN A 203 -2.86 -18.47 -10.60
CA ASN A 203 -1.95 -17.72 -11.47
C ASN A 203 -2.06 -16.20 -11.28
N TYR A 204 -2.68 -15.74 -10.20
CA TYR A 204 -2.75 -14.31 -9.91
C TYR A 204 -1.33 -13.77 -9.67
N ALA A 205 -0.79 -13.11 -10.67
CA ALA A 205 0.53 -12.51 -10.66
C ALA A 205 0.39 -10.99 -10.63
N GLY A 206 0.36 -10.44 -9.43
CA GLY A 206 0.50 -9.01 -9.24
C GLY A 206 1.79 -8.71 -8.49
N PRO A 207 2.35 -7.50 -8.57
CA PRO A 207 3.47 -7.12 -7.74
C PRO A 207 3.05 -7.24 -6.27
N ASN A 208 3.91 -7.88 -5.48
CA ASN A 208 3.72 -7.91 -4.04
C ASN A 208 3.95 -6.50 -3.47
N PRO A 209 2.95 -5.82 -2.93
CA PRO A 209 3.13 -4.50 -2.33
C PRO A 209 4.13 -4.51 -1.16
N ALA A 210 4.32 -5.64 -0.50
CA ALA A 210 5.34 -5.80 0.52
C ALA A 210 6.73 -6.17 -0.05
N SER A 211 6.89 -6.27 -1.38
CA SER A 211 8.18 -6.61 -1.98
C SER A 211 9.21 -5.52 -1.68
N GLN A 212 10.25 -5.92 -1.01
CA GLN A 212 11.46 -5.13 -0.80
C GLN A 212 12.57 -5.60 -1.75
N GLY A 213 12.22 -6.34 -2.79
CA GLY A 213 13.14 -6.89 -3.78
C GLY A 213 14.06 -5.81 -4.34
N GLY A 214 15.36 -6.11 -4.35
CA GLY A 214 16.39 -5.17 -4.78
C GLY A 214 16.91 -4.19 -3.71
N ARG A 215 16.22 -4.02 -2.55
CA ARG A 215 16.77 -3.17 -1.47
C ARG A 215 18.02 -3.75 -0.85
N PRO A 216 18.07 -5.04 -0.44
CA PRO A 216 19.31 -5.64 0.06
C PRO A 216 20.42 -5.67 -0.99
N SER A 217 20.11 -5.82 -2.28
CA SER A 217 21.08 -5.70 -3.37
C SER A 217 21.69 -4.31 -3.43
N MET A 218 20.86 -3.25 -3.40
CA MET A 218 21.33 -1.87 -3.37
C MET A 218 22.20 -1.61 -2.14
N GLU A 219 21.81 -2.05 -0.96
CA GLU A 219 22.60 -1.89 0.28
C GLU A 219 23.96 -2.59 0.20
N ALA A 220 24.02 -3.75 -0.45
CA ALA A 220 25.26 -4.49 -0.64
C ALA A 220 26.26 -3.76 -1.56
N VAL A 221 25.79 -3.06 -2.61
CA VAL A 221 26.62 -2.42 -3.63
C VAL A 221 26.80 -0.91 -3.43
N GLU A 222 26.06 -0.28 -2.52
CA GLU A 222 26.05 1.18 -2.35
C GLU A 222 27.45 1.74 -2.10
N ASN A 223 27.88 2.70 -2.93
CA ASN A 223 29.23 3.28 -2.99
C ASN A 223 30.36 2.29 -3.34
N LYS A 224 30.07 1.09 -3.81
CA LYS A 224 31.07 0.08 -4.13
C LYS A 224 31.20 -0.20 -5.61
N CYS A 225 30.16 0.10 -6.42
CA CYS A 225 30.16 -0.07 -7.86
C CYS A 225 29.66 1.20 -8.57
N GLN A 226 29.75 1.22 -9.90
CA GLN A 226 29.29 2.35 -10.72
C GLN A 226 27.77 2.47 -10.74
N ALA A 227 27.08 1.35 -10.85
CA ALA A 227 25.61 1.30 -10.85
C ALA A 227 25.11 -0.12 -10.53
N LEU A 228 23.81 -0.22 -10.23
CA LEU A 228 23.07 -1.47 -10.10
C LEU A 228 22.01 -1.56 -11.21
N VAL A 229 21.92 -2.68 -11.89
CA VAL A 229 20.85 -3.01 -12.84
C VAL A 229 20.11 -4.22 -12.32
N LEU A 230 18.79 -4.08 -12.15
CA LEU A 230 17.91 -5.16 -11.73
C LEU A 230 17.08 -5.60 -12.95
N CYS A 231 16.86 -6.90 -13.09
CA CYS A 231 16.13 -7.47 -14.22
C CYS A 231 14.86 -8.15 -13.71
N TYR A 232 13.72 -7.76 -14.20
CA TYR A 232 12.49 -8.55 -14.02
C TYR A 232 12.58 -9.79 -14.92
N THR A 233 12.34 -10.99 -14.37
CA THR A 233 12.61 -12.24 -15.12
C THR A 233 11.40 -13.11 -15.39
N ASP A 234 10.30 -12.91 -14.71
CA ASP A 234 9.15 -13.81 -14.73
C ASP A 234 7.82 -13.12 -15.12
N VAL A 235 7.92 -11.91 -15.64
CA VAL A 235 6.80 -11.15 -16.21
C VAL A 235 7.24 -10.51 -17.55
N SER A 236 6.27 -10.18 -18.40
CA SER A 236 6.56 -9.45 -19.64
C SER A 236 7.12 -8.05 -19.36
N ASN A 237 7.83 -7.48 -20.33
CA ASN A 237 8.31 -6.10 -20.23
C ASN A 237 7.14 -5.11 -20.09
N GLU A 238 5.98 -5.42 -20.68
CA GLU A 238 4.80 -4.58 -20.58
C GLU A 238 4.23 -4.56 -19.15
N ALA A 239 4.13 -5.72 -18.51
CA ALA A 239 3.71 -5.84 -17.11
C ALA A 239 4.73 -5.24 -16.14
N ALA A 240 6.02 -5.39 -16.42
CA ALA A 240 7.11 -4.84 -15.60
C ALA A 240 7.24 -3.31 -15.71
N ARG A 241 6.80 -2.73 -16.84
CA ARG A 241 7.04 -1.32 -17.16
C ARG A 241 6.46 -0.38 -16.11
N TYR A 242 7.28 0.58 -15.69
CA TYR A 242 6.99 1.59 -14.68
C TYR A 242 6.83 1.07 -13.24
N ASN A 243 7.07 -0.21 -12.95
CA ASN A 243 7.01 -0.71 -11.58
C ASN A 243 8.09 -0.08 -10.70
N TRP A 244 7.64 0.73 -9.74
CA TRP A 244 8.47 1.54 -8.85
C TRP A 244 8.85 0.77 -7.57
N LEU A 245 9.80 -0.16 -7.69
CA LEU A 245 10.28 -1.00 -6.59
C LEU A 245 11.76 -0.71 -6.28
N PRO A 246 12.18 -0.92 -5.03
CA PRO A 246 11.44 -1.30 -3.82
C PRO A 246 10.59 -0.16 -3.27
N PHE A 247 9.52 -0.55 -2.57
CA PHE A 247 8.64 0.39 -1.89
C PHE A 247 9.39 1.18 -0.80
N SER A 248 9.17 2.49 -0.75
CA SER A 248 9.55 3.40 0.33
C SER A 248 10.99 3.27 0.79
N ASP A 249 11.87 4.13 0.30
CA ASP A 249 13.27 4.08 0.64
C ASP A 249 13.85 5.49 0.93
N LYS A 250 15.14 5.54 1.18
CA LYS A 250 15.96 6.75 1.35
C LYS A 250 16.69 7.08 0.06
N HIS A 251 17.18 8.31 -0.07
CA HIS A 251 18.08 8.68 -1.14
C HIS A 251 19.32 7.79 -1.15
N ARG A 252 19.63 7.23 -2.32
CA ARG A 252 20.74 6.31 -2.55
C ARG A 252 21.93 7.03 -3.15
N ARG A 253 23.12 6.46 -3.01
CA ARG A 253 24.38 7.02 -3.52
C ARG A 253 24.87 6.34 -4.78
N THR A 254 24.20 5.27 -5.22
CA THR A 254 24.51 4.49 -6.42
C THR A 254 23.36 4.61 -7.41
N PRO A 255 23.61 4.96 -8.70
CA PRO A 255 22.59 4.92 -9.74
C PRO A 255 22.03 3.51 -9.92
N ALA A 256 20.73 3.39 -10.19
CA ALA A 256 20.14 2.09 -10.47
C ALA A 256 18.89 2.19 -11.36
N LEU A 257 18.72 1.19 -12.23
CA LEU A 257 17.60 1.07 -13.15
C LEU A 257 17.14 -0.39 -13.25
N TRP A 258 15.90 -0.56 -13.70
CA TRP A 258 15.33 -1.87 -14.00
C TRP A 258 15.24 -2.08 -15.51
N VAL A 259 15.57 -3.30 -15.95
CA VAL A 259 15.34 -3.79 -17.31
C VAL A 259 14.39 -4.99 -17.30
N GLY A 260 13.82 -5.32 -18.45
CA GLY A 260 12.91 -6.45 -18.59
C GLY A 260 13.62 -7.80 -18.75
N SER A 261 12.81 -8.85 -18.79
CA SER A 261 13.28 -10.25 -18.86
C SER A 261 14.05 -10.58 -20.14
N GLU A 262 13.75 -9.90 -21.24
CA GLU A 262 14.41 -10.14 -22.53
C GLU A 262 15.90 -9.75 -22.48
N ASP A 263 16.25 -8.71 -21.73
CA ASP A 263 17.62 -8.24 -21.60
C ASP A 263 18.44 -9.01 -20.54
N SER A 264 17.79 -9.64 -19.55
CA SER A 264 18.46 -10.40 -18.49
C SER A 264 19.36 -11.50 -19.03
N LYS A 265 18.86 -12.35 -19.93
CA LYS A 265 19.62 -13.47 -20.53
C LYS A 265 20.83 -12.96 -21.30
N HIS A 266 20.69 -11.82 -21.99
CA HIS A 266 21.79 -11.19 -22.71
C HIS A 266 22.88 -10.72 -21.72
N LEU A 267 22.48 -10.02 -20.66
CA LEU A 267 23.40 -9.49 -19.64
C LEU A 267 24.17 -10.61 -18.91
N ALA A 268 23.49 -11.73 -18.59
CA ALA A 268 24.16 -12.89 -18.02
C ALA A 268 25.23 -13.47 -18.94
N ARG A 269 24.95 -13.57 -20.24
CA ARG A 269 25.88 -14.11 -21.25
C ARG A 269 27.11 -13.23 -21.45
N VAL A 270 26.96 -11.92 -21.38
CA VAL A 270 28.06 -10.94 -21.62
C VAL A 270 28.81 -10.53 -20.37
N SER A 271 28.45 -11.12 -19.23
CA SER A 271 29.12 -10.84 -17.94
C SER A 271 30.64 -11.02 -18.04
N GLY A 272 31.36 -10.05 -17.54
CA GLY A 272 32.84 -10.04 -17.58
C GLY A 272 33.46 -9.73 -18.96
N LYS A 273 32.66 -9.60 -20.03
CA LYS A 273 33.13 -9.41 -21.42
C LYS A 273 32.63 -8.12 -22.06
N ALA A 274 31.63 -7.49 -21.47
CA ALA A 274 31.02 -6.27 -22.01
C ALA A 274 31.17 -5.09 -21.07
N THR A 275 31.11 -3.91 -21.64
CA THR A 275 31.02 -2.63 -20.94
C THR A 275 29.60 -2.10 -21.06
N MET A 276 29.05 -1.62 -19.94
CA MET A 276 27.71 -1.01 -19.88
C MET A 276 27.85 0.49 -19.56
N THR A 277 27.04 1.29 -20.20
CA THR A 277 26.86 2.72 -19.89
C THR A 277 25.44 2.95 -19.43
N LEU A 278 25.26 3.57 -18.25
CA LEU A 278 23.97 3.86 -17.62
C LEU A 278 23.81 5.35 -17.37
N ARG A 279 22.66 5.89 -17.75
CA ARG A 279 22.21 7.25 -17.46
C ARG A 279 20.91 7.20 -16.67
N CYS A 280 20.86 7.94 -15.56
CA CYS A 280 19.66 8.16 -14.73
C CYS A 280 19.68 9.62 -14.26
N ASP A 281 19.15 10.53 -15.07
CA ASP A 281 19.23 11.98 -14.83
C ASP A 281 18.06 12.49 -13.97
N ALA A 282 17.77 11.79 -12.88
CA ALA A 282 16.74 12.21 -11.94
C ALA A 282 17.00 13.64 -11.41
N ARG A 283 15.92 14.37 -11.18
CA ARG A 283 15.95 15.68 -10.55
C ARG A 283 15.71 15.53 -9.06
N THR A 284 16.57 16.14 -8.25
CA THR A 284 16.33 16.33 -6.82
C THR A 284 16.03 17.80 -6.52
N THR A 285 15.01 18.05 -5.71
CA THR A 285 14.65 19.40 -5.27
C THR A 285 14.87 19.46 -3.76
N PRO A 286 15.94 20.13 -3.29
CA PRO A 286 16.15 20.32 -1.85
C PRO A 286 15.07 21.23 -1.28
N ASP A 287 14.75 21.02 0.01
CA ASP A 287 13.79 21.84 0.74
C ASP A 287 12.38 21.89 0.12
N ALA A 288 12.00 20.85 -0.61
CA ALA A 288 10.65 20.72 -1.14
C ALA A 288 9.63 20.59 0.01
N ARG A 289 8.46 21.18 -0.19
CA ARG A 289 7.40 21.16 0.81
C ARG A 289 6.43 20.00 0.57
N ALA A 290 5.98 19.36 1.65
CA ALA A 290 4.85 18.43 1.67
C ALA A 290 3.96 18.73 2.89
N ASP A 291 2.65 18.53 2.76
CA ASP A 291 1.68 18.91 3.76
C ASP A 291 0.84 17.70 4.21
N THR A 292 0.83 17.44 5.52
CA THR A 292 -0.13 16.51 6.12
C THR A 292 -1.35 17.30 6.58
N ILE A 293 -2.53 16.84 6.18
CA ILE A 293 -3.80 17.49 6.52
C ILE A 293 -4.44 16.69 7.66
N VAL A 294 -4.90 17.39 8.69
CA VAL A 294 -5.75 16.83 9.74
C VAL A 294 -7.01 17.69 9.82
N ALA A 295 -8.14 17.10 9.46
CA ALA A 295 -9.43 17.77 9.41
C ALA A 295 -10.34 17.20 10.51
N THR A 296 -10.99 18.08 11.28
CA THR A 296 -11.86 17.68 12.39
C THR A 296 -13.29 18.16 12.11
N LEU A 297 -14.24 17.28 12.24
CA LEU A 297 -15.67 17.60 12.29
C LEU A 297 -16.14 17.40 13.75
N PRO A 298 -16.32 18.46 14.52
CA PRO A 298 -16.74 18.35 15.92
C PRO A 298 -18.10 17.67 16.07
N GLY A 299 -18.21 16.82 17.08
CA GLY A 299 -19.45 16.21 17.52
C GLY A 299 -19.74 16.54 18.99
N PRO A 300 -20.89 16.10 19.54
CA PRO A 300 -21.26 16.35 20.94
C PRO A 300 -20.35 15.66 21.96
N SER A 301 -19.62 14.63 21.57
CA SER A 301 -18.72 13.87 22.43
C SER A 301 -17.26 14.11 22.08
N ASP A 302 -16.40 14.09 23.08
CA ASP A 302 -14.94 14.10 22.94
C ASP A 302 -14.36 12.79 22.39
N GLU A 303 -15.13 11.71 22.39
CA GLU A 303 -14.73 10.44 21.75
C GLU A 303 -14.55 10.66 20.25
N VAL A 304 -13.51 10.06 19.70
CA VAL A 304 -13.10 10.27 18.31
C VAL A 304 -13.23 8.98 17.50
N VAL A 305 -13.85 9.08 16.33
CA VAL A 305 -13.70 8.12 15.25
C VAL A 305 -12.67 8.68 14.25
N PHE A 306 -11.61 7.92 14.01
CA PHE A 306 -10.44 8.37 13.24
C PHE A 306 -10.40 7.71 11.86
N LEU A 307 -10.30 8.51 10.82
CA LEU A 307 -10.07 8.04 9.46
C LEU A 307 -8.67 8.41 9.01
N THR A 308 -8.03 7.50 8.30
CA THR A 308 -6.70 7.77 7.75
C THR A 308 -6.53 7.21 6.34
N THR A 309 -5.61 7.80 5.60
CA THR A 309 -5.18 7.39 4.26
C THR A 309 -3.78 7.93 4.02
N GLN A 310 -3.36 8.02 2.76
CA GLN A 310 -2.15 8.71 2.29
C GLN A 310 -2.50 9.64 1.13
N THR A 311 -1.63 10.62 0.82
CA THR A 311 -1.85 11.61 -0.23
C THR A 311 -0.82 11.56 -1.35
N ASP A 312 0.28 10.85 -1.17
CA ASP A 312 1.39 10.72 -2.11
C ASP A 312 1.56 9.27 -2.61
N GLY A 313 1.90 9.11 -3.88
CA GLY A 313 2.07 7.79 -4.49
C GLY A 313 2.42 7.80 -5.97
N PRO A 314 2.66 6.62 -6.54
CA PRO A 314 3.09 6.47 -7.93
C PRO A 314 1.97 6.60 -8.97
N ASN A 315 0.70 6.54 -8.58
CA ASN A 315 -0.42 6.60 -9.51
C ASN A 315 -1.75 6.91 -8.82
N GLU A 316 -2.82 7.09 -9.60
CA GLU A 316 -4.15 7.48 -9.11
C GLU A 316 -4.81 6.40 -8.25
N CYS A 317 -4.47 5.13 -8.42
CA CYS A 317 -5.01 4.06 -7.58
C CYS A 317 -4.42 4.10 -6.18
N ASN A 318 -3.12 4.31 -6.10
CA ASN A 318 -2.39 4.17 -4.84
C ASN A 318 -2.80 5.22 -3.79
N GLU A 319 -3.00 6.47 -4.20
CA GLU A 319 -3.33 7.56 -3.28
C GLU A 319 -4.78 8.08 -3.37
N ASN A 320 -5.66 7.43 -4.10
CA ASN A 320 -7.06 7.86 -4.19
C ASN A 320 -7.88 7.63 -2.92
N GLY A 321 -7.31 7.01 -1.91
CA GLY A 321 -7.90 6.95 -0.57
C GLY A 321 -8.29 8.32 -0.04
N GLY A 322 -7.54 9.40 -0.39
CA GLY A 322 -7.89 10.77 -0.09
C GLY A 322 -9.26 11.20 -0.64
N LEU A 323 -9.64 10.72 -1.83
CA LEU A 323 -10.97 10.95 -2.41
C LEU A 323 -12.04 10.12 -1.70
N GLY A 324 -11.72 8.86 -1.33
CA GLY A 324 -12.63 8.03 -0.54
C GLY A 324 -12.93 8.65 0.83
N VAL A 325 -11.90 9.14 1.50
CA VAL A 325 -12.03 9.87 2.78
C VAL A 325 -12.84 11.16 2.60
N LEU A 326 -12.64 11.90 1.50
CA LEU A 326 -13.45 13.08 1.16
C LEU A 326 -14.92 12.70 0.89
N ALA A 327 -15.19 11.54 0.30
CA ALA A 327 -16.55 11.06 0.08
C ALA A 327 -17.27 10.76 1.40
N VAL A 328 -16.60 10.10 2.35
CA VAL A 328 -17.13 9.89 3.70
C VAL A 328 -17.33 11.22 4.43
N ALA A 329 -16.39 12.16 4.31
CA ALA A 329 -16.53 13.50 4.88
C ALA A 329 -17.73 14.26 4.32
N THR A 330 -17.97 14.15 3.00
CA THR A 330 -19.14 14.72 2.32
C THR A 330 -20.44 14.14 2.87
N TYR A 331 -20.51 12.84 3.11
CA TYR A 331 -21.65 12.20 3.75
C TYR A 331 -21.88 12.76 5.17
N LEU A 332 -20.84 12.73 6.00
CA LEU A 332 -20.95 13.14 7.42
C LEU A 332 -21.27 14.64 7.58
N SER A 333 -20.81 15.51 6.67
CA SER A 333 -21.11 16.94 6.69
C SER A 333 -22.59 17.25 6.46
N LYS A 334 -23.30 16.36 5.75
CA LYS A 334 -24.75 16.49 5.49
C LYS A 334 -25.62 15.99 6.66
N LEU A 335 -25.05 15.20 7.57
CA LEU A 335 -25.78 14.74 8.74
C LEU A 335 -25.99 15.88 9.75
N PRO A 336 -27.20 16.09 10.26
CA PRO A 336 -27.44 17.03 11.34
C PRO A 336 -26.66 16.61 12.60
N LEU A 337 -26.31 17.59 13.45
CA LEU A 337 -25.53 17.33 14.67
C LEU A 337 -26.20 16.29 15.58
N SER A 338 -27.53 16.25 15.60
CA SER A 338 -28.31 15.26 16.38
C SER A 338 -28.12 13.80 15.92
N GLN A 339 -27.65 13.58 14.71
CA GLN A 339 -27.36 12.26 14.15
C GLN A 339 -25.87 11.88 14.24
N ARG A 340 -25.02 12.78 14.73
CA ARG A 340 -23.61 12.53 14.98
C ARG A 340 -23.38 12.49 16.49
N ARG A 341 -22.80 11.40 16.98
CA ARG A 341 -22.56 11.22 18.43
C ARG A 341 -21.13 11.59 18.83
N ARG A 342 -20.18 11.43 17.89
CA ARG A 342 -18.74 11.57 18.12
C ARG A 342 -18.12 12.65 17.26
N THR A 343 -16.96 13.10 17.67
CA THR A 343 -16.06 13.89 16.85
C THR A 343 -15.39 12.99 15.80
N TYR A 344 -15.30 13.45 14.57
CA TYR A 344 -14.59 12.76 13.50
C TYR A 344 -13.27 13.48 13.20
N VAL A 345 -12.20 12.72 13.10
CA VAL A 345 -10.88 13.23 12.71
C VAL A 345 -10.40 12.49 11.48
N PHE A 346 -10.09 13.25 10.45
CA PHE A 346 -9.60 12.79 9.16
C PHE A 346 -8.12 13.13 9.06
N SER A 347 -7.30 12.10 8.89
CA SER A 347 -5.85 12.20 8.75
C SER A 347 -5.45 11.85 7.32
N LEU A 348 -4.89 12.81 6.61
CA LEU A 348 -4.41 12.67 5.24
C LEU A 348 -2.91 12.97 5.24
N PRO A 349 -2.09 12.03 5.73
CA PRO A 349 -0.65 12.22 5.83
C PRO A 349 0.02 12.15 4.47
N THR A 350 1.09 12.92 4.32
CA THR A 350 2.09 12.83 3.26
C THR A 350 3.32 12.04 3.74
N GLY A 351 4.22 11.70 2.83
CA GLY A 351 5.49 11.05 3.16
C GLY A 351 5.40 9.53 3.23
N HIS A 352 4.37 8.93 2.68
CA HIS A 352 4.26 7.47 2.57
C HIS A 352 5.38 6.89 1.70
N TYR A 353 5.72 7.57 0.61
CA TYR A 353 6.79 7.19 -0.32
C TYR A 353 8.14 7.87 -0.03
N ALA A 354 8.30 8.48 1.13
CA ALA A 354 9.55 9.14 1.52
C ALA A 354 9.79 9.09 3.04
N PHE A 355 9.43 8.00 3.69
CA PHE A 355 9.51 7.85 5.16
C PHE A 355 10.84 8.28 5.78
N GLY A 356 11.96 8.01 5.10
CA GLY A 356 13.29 8.36 5.57
C GLY A 356 13.76 9.76 5.16
N ALA A 357 13.00 10.47 4.32
CA ALA A 357 13.39 11.75 3.74
C ALA A 357 12.61 12.95 4.31
N VAL A 358 11.53 12.70 5.06
CA VAL A 358 10.70 13.75 5.65
C VAL A 358 11.31 14.22 6.96
N ALA A 359 11.67 15.51 7.04
CA ALA A 359 12.16 16.16 8.25
C ALA A 359 11.13 17.10 8.83
N ASP A 360 11.03 17.18 10.15
CA ASP A 360 10.23 18.18 10.83
C ASP A 360 10.92 19.56 10.69
N PRO A 361 10.27 20.56 10.06
CA PRO A 361 10.90 21.88 9.84
C PRO A 361 11.12 22.66 11.13
N VAL A 362 10.45 22.30 12.22
CA VAL A 362 10.59 22.98 13.52
C VAL A 362 11.77 22.41 14.32
N THR A 363 11.92 21.10 14.32
CA THR A 363 12.94 20.40 15.13
C THR A 363 14.17 20.02 14.34
N GLY A 364 14.12 20.04 13.00
CA GLY A 364 15.18 19.55 12.12
C GLY A 364 15.47 18.06 12.24
N THR A 365 14.69 17.33 13.06
CA THR A 365 14.85 15.88 13.24
C THR A 365 14.06 15.16 12.16
N GLY A 366 14.72 14.26 11.44
CA GLY A 366 14.05 13.36 10.50
C GLY A 366 12.99 12.55 11.24
N ARG A 367 11.73 12.79 10.92
CA ARG A 367 10.62 12.11 11.53
C ARG A 367 9.75 11.45 10.49
N ARG A 368 9.06 10.43 10.92
CA ARG A 368 8.18 9.63 10.09
C ARG A 368 7.09 10.49 9.49
N GLY A 369 6.99 10.46 8.17
CA GLY A 369 5.76 10.82 7.48
C GLY A 369 4.66 9.80 7.77
N GLY A 370 3.57 9.88 7.05
CA GLY A 370 2.44 8.95 7.19
C GLY A 370 1.70 9.09 8.53
N THR A 371 0.84 8.14 8.79
CA THR A 371 -0.02 8.11 9.98
C THR A 371 0.76 8.10 11.30
N PHE A 372 1.95 7.50 11.34
CA PHE A 372 2.79 7.52 12.53
C PHE A 372 3.20 8.93 12.95
N GLY A 373 3.53 9.81 12.01
CA GLY A 373 3.88 11.20 12.30
C GLY A 373 2.72 11.99 12.88
N VAL A 374 1.49 11.75 12.38
CA VAL A 374 0.27 12.37 12.90
C VAL A 374 0.01 11.96 14.35
N ILE A 375 0.14 10.65 14.64
CA ILE A 375 -0.08 10.07 15.96
C ILE A 375 0.93 10.60 16.98
N GLU A 376 2.20 10.64 16.60
CA GLU A 376 3.29 11.10 17.48
C GLU A 376 3.14 12.57 17.88
N LYS A 377 2.64 13.40 16.96
CA LYS A 377 2.38 14.83 17.22
C LYS A 377 1.13 15.09 18.08
N ARG A 378 0.20 14.12 18.20
CA ARG A 378 -1.12 14.31 18.81
C ARG A 378 -1.45 13.24 19.87
N PRO A 379 -0.62 13.07 20.93
CA PRO A 379 -0.84 12.05 21.93
C PRO A 379 -2.17 12.20 22.66
N GLU A 380 -2.63 13.44 22.91
CA GLU A 380 -3.90 13.69 23.60
C GLU A 380 -5.11 13.35 22.71
N LEU A 381 -5.02 13.60 21.39
CA LEU A 381 -6.03 13.14 20.45
C LEU A 381 -6.14 11.62 20.48
N MET A 382 -5.02 10.91 20.52
CA MET A 382 -5.00 9.44 20.49
C MET A 382 -5.66 8.80 21.72
N LYS A 383 -5.68 9.46 22.87
CA LYS A 383 -6.39 8.98 24.09
C LYS A 383 -7.92 8.97 23.90
N ARG A 384 -8.43 9.76 22.97
CA ARG A 384 -9.87 9.92 22.70
C ARG A 384 -10.35 9.03 21.55
N VAL A 385 -9.44 8.41 20.78
CA VAL A 385 -9.80 7.56 19.64
C VAL A 385 -10.40 6.25 20.12
N VAL A 386 -11.68 6.02 19.81
CA VAL A 386 -12.42 4.81 20.19
C VAL A 386 -12.58 3.82 19.02
N ALA A 387 -12.46 4.30 17.79
CA ALA A 387 -12.52 3.47 16.58
C ALA A 387 -11.77 4.14 15.42
N GLN A 388 -11.40 3.33 14.41
CA GLN A 388 -10.69 3.83 13.25
C GLN A 388 -11.03 3.08 11.97
N VAL A 389 -10.89 3.76 10.83
CA VAL A 389 -10.86 3.15 9.50
C VAL A 389 -9.69 3.70 8.69
N ALA A 390 -9.21 2.90 7.73
CA ALA A 390 -8.18 3.32 6.76
C ALA A 390 -8.63 2.97 5.34
N MET A 391 -8.48 3.92 4.43
CA MET A 391 -8.99 3.81 3.07
C MET A 391 -7.83 3.98 2.08
N GLU A 392 -7.58 2.95 1.28
CA GLU A 392 -6.51 2.93 0.28
C GLU A 392 -6.95 2.19 -0.98
N GLN A 393 -6.37 2.53 -2.13
CA GLN A 393 -6.51 1.83 -3.42
C GLN A 393 -7.96 1.54 -3.84
N MET A 394 -8.77 2.59 -3.80
CA MET A 394 -10.21 2.51 -4.06
C MET A 394 -10.52 2.31 -5.55
N GLY A 395 -11.54 1.52 -5.86
CA GLY A 395 -12.05 1.34 -7.22
C GLY A 395 -11.14 0.54 -8.16
N ALA A 396 -10.14 -0.16 -7.65
CA ALA A 396 -9.17 -0.88 -8.47
C ALA A 396 -9.80 -2.02 -9.26
N MET A 397 -9.57 -2.03 -10.59
CA MET A 397 -9.89 -3.14 -11.47
C MET A 397 -8.65 -4.02 -11.70
N ASP A 398 -8.86 -5.28 -11.98
CA ASP A 398 -7.77 -6.25 -12.13
C ASP A 398 -7.19 -6.25 -13.55
N TRP A 399 -5.86 -6.29 -13.61
CA TRP A 399 -5.07 -6.40 -14.82
C TRP A 399 -4.03 -7.50 -14.65
N ALA A 400 -3.83 -8.31 -15.69
CA ALA A 400 -2.93 -9.44 -15.65
C ALA A 400 -2.00 -9.49 -16.87
N ASP A 401 -0.84 -10.10 -16.68
CA ASP A 401 0.07 -10.48 -17.74
C ASP A 401 -0.38 -11.82 -18.33
N ILE A 402 -1.03 -11.77 -19.49
CA ILE A 402 -1.57 -12.94 -20.19
C ILE A 402 -0.85 -13.03 -21.55
N ASP A 403 -0.14 -14.10 -21.77
CA ASP A 403 0.63 -14.35 -23.00
C ASP A 403 1.54 -13.18 -23.41
N GLY A 404 2.16 -12.54 -22.42
CA GLY A 404 3.10 -11.45 -22.61
C GLY A 404 2.44 -10.08 -22.86
N LYS A 405 1.12 -9.98 -22.72
CA LYS A 405 0.35 -8.75 -22.83
C LYS A 405 -0.27 -8.37 -21.49
N TYR A 406 -0.19 -7.10 -21.14
CA TYR A 406 -0.77 -6.58 -19.92
C TYR A 406 -2.19 -6.06 -20.20
N VAL A 407 -3.21 -6.84 -19.82
CA VAL A 407 -4.61 -6.66 -20.22
C VAL A 407 -5.57 -6.65 -19.04
N PRO A 408 -6.75 -5.97 -19.16
CA PRO A 408 -7.80 -6.05 -18.15
C PRO A 408 -8.41 -7.44 -18.09
N THR A 409 -8.72 -7.93 -16.89
CA THR A 409 -9.44 -9.20 -16.68
C THR A 409 -10.95 -9.04 -16.66
N GLY A 410 -11.43 -7.78 -16.61
CA GLY A 410 -12.85 -7.45 -16.46
C GLY A 410 -13.41 -7.64 -15.04
N GLN A 411 -12.57 -7.97 -14.08
CA GLN A 411 -12.94 -8.16 -12.67
C GLN A 411 -12.38 -7.04 -11.79
N PRO A 412 -13.00 -6.74 -10.64
CA PRO A 412 -12.36 -5.94 -9.60
C PRO A 412 -11.05 -6.58 -9.13
N ALA A 413 -10.08 -5.77 -8.74
CA ALA A 413 -8.83 -6.25 -8.15
C ALA A 413 -9.10 -6.93 -6.80
N PRO A 414 -8.24 -7.87 -6.36
CA PRO A 414 -8.35 -8.43 -5.03
C PRO A 414 -8.27 -7.37 -3.94
N GLU A 415 -9.07 -7.53 -2.90
CA GLU A 415 -9.15 -6.65 -1.75
C GLU A 415 -8.78 -7.38 -0.47
N TYR A 416 -7.98 -6.71 0.36
CA TYR A 416 -7.61 -7.16 1.69
C TYR A 416 -8.22 -6.22 2.73
N TRP A 417 -9.18 -6.74 3.48
CA TRP A 417 -9.77 -6.05 4.62
C TRP A 417 -9.02 -6.41 5.89
N LEU A 418 -8.51 -5.41 6.56
CA LEU A 418 -7.51 -5.49 7.61
C LEU A 418 -8.13 -5.06 8.96
N PRO A 419 -8.88 -5.94 9.67
CA PRO A 419 -9.46 -5.60 10.96
C PRO A 419 -8.38 -5.51 12.05
N THR A 420 -8.71 -4.86 13.17
CA THR A 420 -7.95 -5.03 14.41
C THR A 420 -8.07 -6.48 14.85
N ASN A 421 -6.94 -7.17 14.90
CA ASN A 421 -6.86 -8.59 15.22
C ASN A 421 -6.27 -8.82 16.61
N ALA A 422 -6.59 -9.98 17.18
CA ALA A 422 -5.91 -10.48 18.38
C ALA A 422 -4.41 -10.69 18.11
N ALA A 423 -3.61 -10.61 19.17
CA ALA A 423 -2.19 -10.95 19.11
C ALA A 423 -2.01 -12.40 18.62
N PRO A 424 -1.19 -12.65 17.59
CA PRO A 424 -0.81 -14.02 17.27
C PRO A 424 0.00 -14.59 18.43
N ALA A 425 -0.20 -15.87 18.74
CA ALA A 425 0.56 -16.58 19.78
C ALA A 425 2.08 -16.56 19.49
N THR A 426 2.47 -16.36 18.22
CA THR A 426 3.87 -16.17 17.80
C THR A 426 3.93 -15.13 16.69
N ARG A 427 4.75 -14.08 16.85
CA ARG A 427 5.04 -13.12 15.76
C ARG A 427 5.76 -13.85 14.61
N PRO A 428 5.38 -13.61 13.34
CA PRO A 428 6.23 -14.00 12.22
C PRO A 428 7.57 -13.26 12.34
N THR A 429 8.65 -14.00 12.45
CA THR A 429 10.01 -13.46 12.63
C THR A 429 10.57 -12.73 11.39
N SER A 430 9.86 -12.72 10.28
CA SER A 430 10.32 -12.17 8.99
C SER A 430 9.89 -10.72 8.71
N VAL A 431 9.06 -10.12 9.54
CA VAL A 431 8.72 -8.69 9.42
C VAL A 431 9.65 -7.91 10.32
N ALA A 432 10.66 -7.29 9.75
CA ALA A 432 11.51 -6.34 10.47
C ALA A 432 10.63 -5.20 10.97
N THR A 433 10.24 -5.29 12.24
CA THR A 433 9.65 -4.16 12.95
C THR A 433 10.72 -3.08 13.04
N SER A 434 10.39 -1.85 12.67
CA SER A 434 11.25 -0.71 12.96
C SER A 434 11.67 -0.79 14.44
N PRO A 435 12.96 -0.62 14.78
CA PRO A 435 13.45 -0.72 16.15
C PRO A 435 12.75 0.21 17.16
N ASN A 436 11.99 1.19 16.66
CA ASN A 436 11.24 2.16 17.44
C ASN A 436 9.72 1.90 17.53
N SER A 437 9.22 0.74 17.08
CA SER A 437 7.82 0.41 17.30
C SER A 437 7.64 0.02 18.79
N ALA A 438 6.87 0.83 19.52
CA ALA A 438 6.44 0.47 20.89
C ALA A 438 5.80 -0.93 20.89
N PRO A 439 5.92 -1.69 21.99
CA PRO A 439 5.22 -2.97 22.13
C PRO A 439 3.73 -2.71 21.92
N THR A 440 3.17 -3.38 20.91
CA THR A 440 1.83 -3.15 20.45
C THR A 440 0.86 -3.95 21.30
N ALA A 441 -0.03 -3.27 22.01
CA ALA A 441 -1.22 -3.88 22.55
C ALA A 441 -2.14 -4.19 21.35
N LEU A 442 -2.11 -5.43 20.88
CA LEU A 442 -3.06 -5.89 19.86
C LEU A 442 -4.43 -6.05 20.51
N GLY A 443 -5.48 -5.99 19.68
CA GLY A 443 -6.85 -6.20 20.12
C GLY A 443 -7.05 -7.59 20.74
N THR A 444 -8.13 -7.75 21.46
CA THR A 444 -8.56 -9.06 21.96
C THR A 444 -9.28 -9.84 20.85
N GLU A 445 -9.43 -11.16 20.99
CA GLU A 445 -10.25 -11.95 20.05
C GLU A 445 -11.71 -11.49 20.03
N ALA A 446 -12.23 -11.04 21.16
CA ALA A 446 -13.56 -10.44 21.24
C ALA A 446 -13.67 -9.16 20.40
N MET A 447 -12.68 -8.27 20.46
CA MET A 447 -12.59 -7.07 19.61
C MET A 447 -12.52 -7.44 18.13
N ALA A 448 -11.65 -8.38 17.77
CA ALA A 448 -11.51 -8.84 16.39
C ALA A 448 -12.84 -9.41 15.86
N THR A 449 -13.56 -10.14 16.68
CA THR A 449 -14.89 -10.69 16.35
C THR A 449 -15.93 -9.59 16.16
N ALA A 450 -15.97 -8.59 17.05
CA ALA A 450 -16.89 -7.45 16.93
C ALA A 450 -16.63 -6.65 15.64
N VAL A 451 -15.36 -6.35 15.33
CA VAL A 451 -14.97 -5.63 14.10
C VAL A 451 -15.34 -6.42 12.85
N ARG A 452 -15.05 -7.74 12.82
CA ARG A 452 -15.44 -8.61 11.69
C ARG A 452 -16.94 -8.67 11.49
N ARG A 453 -17.72 -8.68 12.59
CA ARG A 453 -19.19 -8.67 12.51
C ARG A 453 -19.72 -7.36 11.95
N MET A 454 -19.20 -6.21 12.37
CA MET A 454 -19.57 -4.91 11.79
C MET A 454 -19.23 -4.86 10.30
N PHE A 455 -18.04 -5.34 9.91
CA PHE A 455 -17.64 -5.40 8.52
C PHE A 455 -18.54 -6.30 7.68
N ALA A 456 -18.87 -7.50 8.19
CA ALA A 456 -19.75 -8.42 7.49
C ALA A 456 -21.11 -7.78 7.15
N VAL A 457 -21.69 -7.03 8.10
CA VAL A 457 -22.95 -6.31 7.89
C VAL A 457 -22.78 -5.14 6.92
N ALA A 458 -21.71 -4.37 7.04
CA ALA A 458 -21.44 -3.22 6.16
C ALA A 458 -21.12 -3.63 4.71
N ASN A 459 -20.46 -4.77 4.52
CA ASN A 459 -20.04 -5.29 3.21
C ASN A 459 -21.13 -6.08 2.50
N PHE A 460 -22.21 -6.41 3.22
CA PHE A 460 -23.29 -7.23 2.67
C PHE A 460 -24.06 -6.49 1.56
N ASP A 461 -24.54 -7.23 0.58
CA ASP A 461 -25.42 -6.87 -0.55
C ASP A 461 -24.81 -6.15 -1.75
N GLU A 462 -23.64 -5.46 -1.67
CA GLU A 462 -23.31 -4.51 -2.73
C GLU A 462 -21.86 -4.57 -3.25
N ASN A 463 -20.97 -5.36 -2.64
CA ASN A 463 -19.60 -5.37 -3.07
C ASN A 463 -19.36 -6.28 -4.30
N PRO A 464 -19.14 -5.71 -5.51
CA PRO A 464 -18.89 -6.49 -6.72
C PRO A 464 -17.58 -7.29 -6.65
N ALA A 465 -16.67 -6.91 -5.75
CA ALA A 465 -15.39 -7.59 -5.51
C ALA A 465 -15.49 -8.65 -4.39
N TRP A 466 -16.69 -8.94 -3.86
CA TRP A 466 -16.84 -9.82 -2.69
C TRP A 466 -16.15 -11.19 -2.86
N SER A 467 -16.26 -11.81 -4.00
CA SER A 467 -15.61 -13.10 -4.27
C SER A 467 -14.09 -13.06 -4.20
N ARG A 468 -13.52 -11.86 -4.37
CA ARG A 468 -12.08 -11.59 -4.34
C ARG A 468 -11.67 -10.73 -3.13
N SER A 469 -12.57 -10.49 -2.21
CA SER A 469 -12.31 -9.78 -0.95
C SER A 469 -11.93 -10.77 0.15
N GLY A 470 -10.83 -10.52 0.83
CA GLY A 470 -10.34 -11.35 1.93
C GLY A 470 -10.21 -10.57 3.23
N VAL A 471 -10.72 -11.15 4.32
CA VAL A 471 -10.51 -10.61 5.67
C VAL A 471 -9.23 -11.20 6.26
N VAL A 472 -8.25 -10.34 6.54
CA VAL A 472 -6.95 -10.76 7.08
C VAL A 472 -7.10 -11.20 8.54
N GLN A 473 -6.54 -12.36 8.85
CA GLN A 473 -6.63 -12.99 10.18
C GLN A 473 -5.33 -12.91 10.99
N SER A 474 -4.28 -12.32 10.45
CA SER A 474 -3.01 -12.20 11.15
C SER A 474 -2.97 -10.95 12.04
N GLY A 475 -2.18 -10.99 13.11
CA GLY A 475 -1.89 -9.80 13.94
C GLY A 475 -1.01 -8.76 13.24
N PHE A 476 -0.56 -9.00 12.02
CA PHE A 476 0.12 -8.01 11.19
C PHE A 476 -0.93 -7.12 10.51
N ALA A 477 -0.82 -5.84 10.73
CA ALA A 477 -1.77 -4.85 10.24
C ALA A 477 -1.04 -3.80 9.38
N PRO A 478 -0.79 -4.09 8.10
CA PRO A 478 -0.15 -3.13 7.19
C PRO A 478 -1.10 -2.00 6.80
N GLY A 479 -0.62 -1.12 5.92
CA GLY A 479 -1.37 0.04 5.44
C GLY A 479 -1.51 1.15 6.48
N GLU A 480 -2.13 2.23 6.10
CA GLU A 480 -2.19 3.47 6.88
C GLU A 480 -2.86 3.31 8.25
N GLY A 481 -3.83 2.44 8.37
CA GLY A 481 -4.46 2.11 9.65
C GLY A 481 -3.63 1.22 10.59
N GLY A 482 -2.49 0.69 10.12
CA GLY A 482 -1.65 -0.25 10.88
C GLY A 482 -1.18 0.32 12.21
N ALA A 483 -0.81 1.58 12.23
CA ALA A 483 -0.35 2.28 13.42
C ALA A 483 -1.39 2.35 14.56
N LEU A 484 -2.67 2.41 14.22
CA LEU A 484 -3.79 2.45 15.18
C LEU A 484 -4.24 1.04 15.58
N ARG A 485 -4.36 0.14 14.60
CA ARG A 485 -4.70 -1.26 14.86
C ARG A 485 -3.67 -1.93 15.78
N SER A 486 -2.40 -1.60 15.60
CA SER A 486 -1.33 -2.10 16.46
C SER A 486 -1.35 -1.55 17.89
N ARG A 487 -2.19 -0.56 18.19
CA ARG A 487 -2.47 -0.03 19.52
C ARG A 487 -3.76 -0.59 20.13
N GLY A 488 -4.36 -1.60 19.50
CA GLY A 488 -5.60 -2.21 19.97
C GLY A 488 -6.82 -1.29 19.80
N ILE A 489 -6.77 -0.32 18.89
CA ILE A 489 -7.95 0.51 18.55
C ILE A 489 -8.84 -0.28 17.60
N PRO A 490 -10.13 -0.47 17.94
CA PRO A 490 -11.07 -1.18 17.09
C PRO A 490 -11.18 -0.51 15.72
N GLY A 491 -11.12 -1.30 14.65
CA GLY A 491 -11.29 -0.73 13.33
C GLY A 491 -10.87 -1.66 12.20
N ILE A 492 -11.00 -1.17 10.98
CA ILE A 492 -10.68 -1.90 9.77
C ILE A 492 -10.08 -0.98 8.71
N GLY A 493 -9.16 -1.53 7.93
CA GLY A 493 -8.63 -0.87 6.74
C GLY A 493 -8.89 -1.69 5.48
N LEU A 494 -8.91 -1.02 4.35
CA LEU A 494 -8.86 -1.64 3.04
C LEU A 494 -7.47 -1.43 2.45
N MET A 495 -6.94 -2.48 1.85
CA MET A 495 -5.81 -2.42 0.94
C MET A 495 -6.17 -3.17 -0.34
N GLY A 496 -6.26 -2.48 -1.45
CA GLY A 496 -6.37 -3.10 -2.76
C GLY A 496 -5.04 -3.73 -3.17
N ALA A 497 -5.09 -4.77 -3.99
CA ALA A 497 -3.89 -5.44 -4.49
C ALA A 497 -3.89 -5.55 -6.02
N PRO A 498 -4.06 -4.44 -6.76
CA PRO A 498 -3.94 -4.49 -8.20
C PRO A 498 -2.49 -4.74 -8.62
N SER A 499 -2.31 -5.41 -9.75
CA SER A 499 -0.97 -5.68 -10.30
C SER A 499 -0.17 -4.42 -10.64
N TYR A 500 -0.83 -3.27 -10.78
CA TYR A 500 -0.24 -1.95 -11.05
C TYR A 500 -0.06 -1.08 -9.80
N PHE A 501 -0.11 -1.67 -8.62
CA PHE A 501 -0.01 -0.94 -7.33
C PHE A 501 1.15 0.05 -7.30
N PHE A 502 2.33 -0.36 -7.72
CA PHE A 502 3.55 0.46 -7.75
C PHE A 502 3.90 1.02 -9.15
N ARG A 503 2.95 1.04 -10.08
CA ARG A 503 3.21 1.48 -11.44
C ARG A 503 3.22 3.00 -11.53
N ALA A 504 4.40 3.61 -11.71
CA ALA A 504 4.58 5.04 -11.93
C ALA A 504 4.51 5.35 -13.44
N ASP A 505 3.36 5.09 -14.06
CA ASP A 505 3.12 5.35 -15.46
C ASP A 505 2.85 6.85 -15.69
N PRO A 506 3.60 7.53 -16.57
CA PRO A 506 3.35 8.95 -16.85
C PRO A 506 1.99 9.22 -17.51
N LYS A 507 1.34 8.19 -18.05
CA LYS A 507 -0.05 8.27 -18.55
C LYS A 507 -1.08 8.03 -17.44
N GLY A 508 -0.65 7.61 -16.26
CA GLY A 508 -1.52 7.24 -15.15
C GLY A 508 -2.15 5.86 -15.31
N VAL A 509 -3.09 5.58 -14.41
CA VAL A 509 -3.84 4.31 -14.36
C VAL A 509 -5.36 4.55 -14.27
N LEU A 510 -5.82 5.74 -14.66
CA LEU A 510 -7.22 6.14 -14.51
C LEU A 510 -8.19 5.16 -15.18
N GLU A 511 -7.83 4.60 -16.35
CA GLU A 511 -8.62 3.60 -17.08
C GLU A 511 -8.70 2.24 -16.36
N LYS A 512 -7.90 2.05 -15.32
CA LYS A 512 -7.89 0.86 -14.47
C LYS A 512 -8.74 1.00 -13.21
N LEU A 513 -9.49 2.11 -13.09
CA LEU A 513 -10.33 2.40 -11.93
C LEU A 513 -11.80 2.41 -12.32
N SER A 514 -12.64 1.84 -11.46
CA SER A 514 -14.10 1.85 -11.57
C SER A 514 -14.72 2.75 -10.50
N PRO A 515 -15.42 3.83 -10.90
CA PRO A 515 -16.18 4.65 -9.96
C PRO A 515 -17.28 3.85 -9.23
N ASP A 516 -17.87 2.82 -9.85
CA ASP A 516 -18.91 1.98 -9.23
C ASP A 516 -18.31 1.12 -8.11
N VAL A 517 -17.15 0.49 -8.35
CA VAL A 517 -16.42 -0.26 -7.31
C VAL A 517 -16.01 0.69 -6.17
N MET A 518 -15.51 1.88 -6.50
CA MET A 518 -15.16 2.89 -5.51
C MET A 518 -16.38 3.34 -4.70
N HIS A 519 -17.54 3.56 -5.34
CA HIS A 519 -18.79 3.90 -4.66
C HIS A 519 -19.22 2.84 -3.67
N THR A 520 -19.16 1.56 -4.07
CA THR A 520 -19.44 0.43 -3.19
C THR A 520 -18.54 0.42 -1.95
N GLN A 521 -17.23 0.61 -2.15
CA GLN A 521 -16.25 0.67 -1.05
C GLN A 521 -16.49 1.87 -0.13
N VAL A 522 -16.77 3.06 -0.68
CA VAL A 522 -17.17 4.26 0.09
C VAL A 522 -18.43 3.97 0.91
N SER A 523 -19.43 3.32 0.33
CA SER A 523 -20.67 2.93 1.03
C SER A 523 -20.38 2.00 2.20
N ILE A 524 -19.51 1.00 2.02
CA ILE A 524 -19.08 0.09 3.10
C ILE A 524 -18.43 0.88 4.24
N PHE A 525 -17.48 1.76 3.93
CA PHE A 525 -16.82 2.59 4.93
C PHE A 525 -17.78 3.53 5.64
N THR A 526 -18.72 4.12 4.93
CA THR A 526 -19.75 5.00 5.50
C THR A 526 -20.67 4.24 6.46
N LYS A 527 -21.07 3.01 6.10
CA LYS A 527 -21.82 2.10 6.99
C LYS A 527 -21.01 1.74 8.24
N LEU A 528 -19.71 1.43 8.08
CA LEU A 528 -18.81 1.17 9.20
C LEU A 528 -18.69 2.38 10.14
N MET A 529 -18.52 3.57 9.58
CA MET A 529 -18.46 4.82 10.35
C MET A 529 -19.75 5.08 11.11
N THR A 530 -20.90 4.84 10.50
CA THR A 530 -22.23 4.96 11.14
C THR A 530 -22.36 4.01 12.32
N LEU A 531 -21.92 2.76 12.18
CA LEU A 531 -21.89 1.79 13.28
C LEU A 531 -20.91 2.22 14.39
N MET A 532 -19.71 2.61 14.02
CA MET A 532 -18.68 3.06 14.96
C MET A 532 -19.08 4.34 15.70
N ASP A 533 -19.88 5.20 15.10
CA ASP A 533 -20.42 6.39 15.77
C ASP A 533 -21.47 6.03 16.83
N ARG A 534 -22.32 5.06 16.54
CA ARG A 534 -23.47 4.72 17.39
C ARG A 534 -23.16 3.79 18.54
N LEU A 535 -22.25 2.84 18.33
CA LEU A 535 -21.98 1.77 19.28
C LEU A 535 -21.16 2.27 20.48
N PRO A 536 -21.49 1.86 21.72
CA PRO A 536 -20.66 2.14 22.89
C PRO A 536 -19.25 1.56 22.73
N PRO A 537 -18.20 2.20 23.29
CA PRO A 537 -16.83 1.69 23.22
C PRO A 537 -16.67 0.24 23.70
N ALA A 538 -17.44 -0.19 24.70
CA ALA A 538 -17.42 -1.56 25.19
C ALA A 538 -17.86 -2.57 24.13
N LYS A 539 -18.85 -2.23 23.28
CA LYS A 539 -19.28 -3.07 22.15
C LYS A 539 -18.27 -3.06 21.00
N LEU A 540 -17.64 -1.91 20.74
CA LEU A 540 -16.56 -1.81 19.74
C LEU A 540 -15.35 -2.67 20.14
N ARG A 541 -15.04 -2.74 21.43
CA ARG A 541 -13.96 -3.58 21.98
C ARG A 541 -14.34 -5.05 22.20
N GLY A 542 -15.59 -5.42 21.93
CA GLY A 542 -16.10 -6.78 22.17
C GLY A 542 -16.25 -7.16 23.64
N GLU A 543 -16.18 -6.20 24.57
CA GLU A 543 -16.43 -6.39 26.00
C GLU A 543 -17.92 -6.67 26.28
N GLN A 544 -18.78 -6.23 25.35
CA GLN A 544 -20.19 -6.53 25.31
C GLN A 544 -20.55 -7.09 23.94
N PRO A 545 -21.47 -8.08 23.83
CA PRO A 545 -21.86 -8.66 22.56
C PRO A 545 -22.64 -7.65 21.70
N LEU A 546 -22.39 -7.67 20.39
CA LEU A 546 -23.21 -6.97 19.42
C LEU A 546 -24.53 -7.73 19.24
N THR A 547 -25.65 -7.00 19.20
CA THR A 547 -26.98 -7.53 18.91
C THR A 547 -27.41 -7.14 17.48
N ASP A 548 -28.47 -7.76 16.98
CA ASP A 548 -29.05 -7.37 15.67
C ASP A 548 -29.64 -5.95 15.76
N GLU A 549 -30.20 -5.56 16.90
CA GLU A 549 -30.67 -4.19 17.14
C GLU A 549 -29.55 -3.15 17.06
N ASP A 550 -28.35 -3.47 17.58
CA ASP A 550 -27.18 -2.61 17.46
C ASP A 550 -26.80 -2.36 15.98
N LEU A 551 -26.95 -3.34 15.13
CA LEU A 551 -26.50 -3.33 13.74
C LEU A 551 -27.58 -2.76 12.80
N PHE A 552 -28.83 -3.13 13.00
CA PHE A 552 -29.94 -2.83 12.08
C PHE A 552 -31.00 -1.89 12.66
N GLY A 553 -30.96 -1.59 13.95
CA GLY A 553 -32.03 -0.86 14.64
C GLY A 553 -33.22 -1.75 15.03
N SER A 554 -34.16 -1.18 15.74
CA SER A 554 -35.43 -1.80 16.15
C SER A 554 -36.45 -1.79 15.01
#